data_e5145c409fa40642758de1faf6350d19
#
_entry.id   e5145c409fa40642758de1faf6350d19
#
_cell.length_a   1.000
_cell.length_b   1.000
_cell.length_c   1.000
_cell.angle_alpha   90.00
_cell.angle_beta   90.00
_cell.angle_gamma   90.00
#
_symmetry.space_group_name_H-M   'P 1'
#
loop_
_entity.id
_entity.type
_entity.pdbx_description
1 polymer ?
#
loop_
_entity_poly.entity_id
_entity_poly.type
_entity_poly.pdbx_seq_one_letter_code
_entity_poly.pdbx_strand_id
1 'polypeptide(L)'
;SVSEWNFSGAYLGNDEQTDSKRWLIGVEENGKFGELWSSSIDFNRVSDNDYFRDLGISSLAVKRSTHLRQAGDIQFHSGRWTSTLQLEQFQTIADVDEPYRRLPQWTAKYRPEASNFGIEPEFEIDFTRFDHPNAIEDGGTEVTGDRFFWSAGLSYPMHWAFGHIVPRVKWSQLSYQLNTGGNQDEDPSASSASASIDMGLYFEKRSDRWRQSLEPRLFWLYADHDDQSGNPNFDSTALPFSYRQ
;
A
#
# COMPACT_ATOMS: atom_id res chain seq x y z
N SER A 1 25.55 -7.53 -5.63
CA SER A 1 24.73 -6.80 -4.65
C SER A 1 25.25 -5.38 -4.54
N VAL A 2 24.37 -4.43 -4.51
CA VAL A 2 24.64 -3.01 -4.30
C VAL A 2 23.66 -2.52 -3.25
N SER A 3 24.15 -1.80 -2.26
CA SER A 3 23.31 -1.15 -1.26
C SER A 3 23.83 0.26 -1.04
N GLU A 4 22.93 1.24 -1.10
CA GLU A 4 23.21 2.66 -0.86
C GLU A 4 22.64 3.04 0.49
N TRP A 5 23.46 3.66 1.33
CA TRP A 5 23.10 4.09 2.67
C TRP A 5 23.27 5.59 2.82
N ASN A 6 22.28 6.24 3.38
CA ASN A 6 22.33 7.64 3.78
C ASN A 6 22.03 7.75 5.27
N PHE A 7 22.94 8.38 6.00
CA PHE A 7 22.79 8.63 7.42
C PHE A 7 22.72 10.13 7.67
N SER A 8 21.73 10.55 8.42
CA SER A 8 21.60 11.93 8.90
C SER A 8 21.48 11.94 10.42
N GLY A 9 22.06 12.94 11.06
CA GLY A 9 21.98 13.04 12.50
C GLY A 9 22.34 14.44 12.99
N ALA A 10 21.70 14.82 14.09
CA ALA A 10 22.00 16.04 14.83
C ALA A 10 21.91 15.76 16.32
N TYR A 11 22.75 16.39 17.10
CA TYR A 11 22.78 16.25 18.55
C TYR A 11 23.07 17.59 19.23
N LEU A 12 22.21 17.96 20.17
CA LEU A 12 22.36 19.11 21.05
C LEU A 12 22.48 18.62 22.50
N GLY A 13 23.65 18.77 23.11
CA GLY A 13 23.97 18.19 24.42
C GLY A 13 23.24 18.83 25.59
N ASN A 14 22.89 20.10 25.46
CA ASN A 14 22.08 20.85 26.41
C ASN A 14 21.31 21.93 25.66
N ASP A 15 19.99 21.85 25.67
CA ASP A 15 19.12 22.89 25.16
C ASP A 15 18.74 23.82 26.32
N GLU A 16 19.12 25.09 26.25
CA GLU A 16 18.86 26.07 27.31
C GLU A 16 17.37 26.33 27.56
N GLN A 17 16.49 26.01 26.60
CA GLN A 17 15.05 26.19 26.73
C GLN A 17 14.37 25.03 27.44
N THR A 18 14.82 23.80 27.18
CA THR A 18 14.17 22.57 27.70
C THR A 18 14.98 21.88 28.78
N ASP A 19 16.22 22.32 29.05
CA ASP A 19 17.21 21.70 29.95
C ASP A 19 17.39 20.19 29.68
N SER A 20 17.36 19.83 28.41
CA SER A 20 17.39 18.43 27.95
C SER A 20 18.33 18.24 26.77
N LYS A 21 18.69 16.96 26.54
CA LYS A 21 19.43 16.54 25.34
C LYS A 21 18.47 16.33 24.19
N ARG A 22 18.77 16.95 23.06
CA ARG A 22 17.94 16.82 21.87
C ARG A 22 18.72 16.21 20.72
N TRP A 23 18.08 15.32 19.97
CA TRP A 23 18.73 14.61 18.87
C TRP A 23 17.75 14.23 17.78
N LEU A 24 18.31 14.08 16.58
CA LEU A 24 17.65 13.54 15.40
C LEU A 24 18.52 12.45 14.81
N ILE A 25 17.90 11.36 14.37
CA ILE A 25 18.53 10.30 13.61
C ILE A 25 17.65 9.99 12.40
N GLY A 26 18.26 9.95 11.20
CA GLY A 26 17.68 9.47 9.97
C GLY A 26 18.58 8.42 9.35
N VAL A 27 17.98 7.33 8.88
CA VAL A 27 18.67 6.25 8.17
C VAL A 27 17.82 5.89 6.96
N GLU A 28 18.41 5.98 5.78
CA GLU A 28 17.81 5.50 4.53
C GLU A 28 18.72 4.44 3.93
N GLU A 29 18.12 3.38 3.43
CA GLU A 29 18.82 2.32 2.69
C GLU A 29 18.01 1.93 1.47
N ASN A 30 18.71 1.71 0.36
CA ASN A 30 18.16 1.10 -0.84
C ASN A 30 19.14 0.06 -1.36
N GLY A 31 18.75 -1.20 -1.26
CA GLY A 31 19.60 -2.34 -1.61
C GLY A 31 19.04 -3.19 -2.74
N LYS A 32 19.96 -3.81 -3.49
CA LYS A 32 19.66 -4.86 -4.46
C LYS A 32 20.62 -6.03 -4.25
N PHE A 33 20.04 -7.21 -4.04
CA PHE A 33 20.78 -8.46 -3.77
C PHE A 33 20.53 -9.46 -4.91
N GLY A 34 21.46 -9.51 -5.86
CA GLY A 34 21.26 -10.21 -7.12
C GLY A 34 20.22 -9.55 -8.00
N GLU A 35 19.47 -10.36 -8.75
CA GLU A 35 18.42 -9.89 -9.68
C GLU A 35 17.01 -9.99 -9.08
N LEU A 36 16.86 -10.71 -7.96
CA LEU A 36 15.54 -11.11 -7.44
C LEU A 36 15.15 -10.38 -6.17
N TRP A 37 16.10 -9.81 -5.43
CA TRP A 37 15.84 -9.24 -4.11
C TRP A 37 16.21 -7.77 -4.05
N SER A 38 15.37 -7.00 -3.39
CA SER A 38 15.66 -5.63 -2.98
C SER A 38 15.26 -5.39 -1.54
N SER A 39 15.87 -4.41 -0.91
CA SER A 39 15.51 -3.91 0.42
C SER A 39 15.37 -2.40 0.39
N SER A 40 14.60 -1.88 1.34
CA SER A 40 14.50 -0.47 1.59
C SER A 40 14.32 -0.23 3.09
N ILE A 41 15.01 0.78 3.63
CA ILE A 41 14.85 1.26 5.00
C ILE A 41 14.64 2.77 4.93
N ASP A 42 13.62 3.25 5.63
CA ASP A 42 13.34 4.66 5.86
C ASP A 42 13.02 4.83 7.34
N PHE A 43 14.02 5.17 8.13
CA PHE A 43 13.91 5.30 9.58
C PHE A 43 14.24 6.71 10.00
N ASN A 44 13.27 7.41 10.58
CA ASN A 44 13.42 8.76 11.08
C ASN A 44 12.93 8.86 12.52
N ARG A 45 13.73 9.42 13.43
CA ARG A 45 13.38 9.57 14.82
C ARG A 45 13.98 10.83 15.43
N VAL A 46 13.21 11.47 16.30
CA VAL A 46 13.64 12.63 17.10
C VAL A 46 13.46 12.37 18.58
N SER A 47 14.16 13.14 19.40
CA SER A 47 14.13 13.03 20.86
C SER A 47 12.78 13.37 21.48
N ASP A 48 12.06 14.33 20.89
CA ASP A 48 10.83 14.91 21.43
C ASP A 48 9.94 15.50 20.33
N ASN A 49 8.67 15.72 20.64
CA ASN A 49 7.66 16.17 19.68
C ASN A 49 7.87 17.63 19.22
N ASP A 50 8.56 18.43 20.00
CA ASP A 50 8.79 19.84 19.73
C ASP A 50 10.09 20.13 18.97
N TYR A 51 10.87 19.07 18.69
CA TYR A 51 12.19 19.16 18.08
C TYR A 51 12.23 20.07 16.84
N PHE A 52 11.33 19.85 15.89
CA PHE A 52 11.29 20.62 14.63
C PHE A 52 10.70 22.02 14.79
N ARG A 53 9.80 22.20 15.76
CA ARG A 53 9.20 23.49 16.05
C ARG A 53 10.20 24.45 16.63
N ASP A 54 10.99 23.98 17.60
CA ASP A 54 11.87 24.82 18.40
C ASP A 54 13.23 25.05 17.73
N LEU A 55 13.78 24.05 17.05
CA LEU A 55 15.11 24.13 16.45
C LEU A 55 15.12 24.69 15.02
N GLY A 56 13.97 25.13 14.49
CA GLY A 56 13.90 25.98 13.32
C GLY A 56 14.42 25.39 12.03
N ILE A 57 14.27 24.08 11.80
CA ILE A 57 14.66 23.43 10.53
C ILE A 57 13.94 24.09 9.36
N SER A 58 14.72 24.59 8.40
CA SER A 58 14.24 25.43 7.30
C SER A 58 13.47 24.70 6.20
N SER A 59 13.39 23.36 6.22
CA SER A 59 12.67 22.57 5.24
C SER A 59 11.16 22.63 5.50
N LEU A 60 10.41 23.20 4.55
CA LEU A 60 8.94 23.29 4.62
C LEU A 60 8.26 21.91 4.69
N ALA A 61 8.86 20.88 4.12
CA ALA A 61 8.35 19.53 4.13
C ALA A 61 8.36 18.93 5.55
N VAL A 62 9.45 19.13 6.29
CA VAL A 62 9.61 18.64 7.67
C VAL A 62 8.72 19.41 8.65
N LYS A 63 8.55 20.72 8.47
CA LYS A 63 7.64 21.55 9.32
C LYS A 63 6.16 21.17 9.19
N ARG A 64 5.76 20.50 8.12
CA ARG A 64 4.39 20.03 7.87
C ARG A 64 4.19 18.57 8.20
N SER A 65 5.25 17.85 8.53
CA SER A 65 5.14 16.45 8.92
C SER A 65 4.56 16.36 10.33
N THR A 66 3.50 15.61 10.49
CA THR A 66 2.89 15.27 11.77
C THR A 66 3.40 13.95 12.33
N HIS A 67 3.96 13.11 11.43
CA HIS A 67 4.47 11.79 11.74
C HIS A 67 5.81 11.56 11.05
N LEU A 68 6.73 10.93 11.76
CA LEU A 68 8.00 10.43 11.22
C LEU A 68 7.87 8.95 10.94
N ARG A 69 8.03 8.57 9.69
CA ARG A 69 7.96 7.19 9.25
C ARG A 69 9.19 6.41 9.71
N GLN A 70 8.94 5.19 10.16
CA GLN A 70 9.95 4.20 10.51
C GLN A 70 9.56 2.89 9.84
N ALA A 71 10.15 2.61 8.69
CA ALA A 71 9.81 1.46 7.90
C ALA A 71 11.03 0.73 7.35
N GLY A 72 10.88 -0.57 7.16
CA GLY A 72 11.81 -1.40 6.44
C GLY A 72 11.07 -2.46 5.68
N ASP A 73 11.49 -2.73 4.44
CA ASP A 73 10.94 -3.78 3.62
C ASP A 73 12.01 -4.61 2.92
N ILE A 74 11.62 -5.83 2.62
CA ILE A 74 12.33 -6.74 1.75
C ILE A 74 11.39 -7.21 0.65
N GLN A 75 11.80 -7.07 -0.59
CA GLN A 75 11.02 -7.47 -1.75
C GLN A 75 11.74 -8.56 -2.55
N PHE A 76 10.98 -9.59 -2.87
CA PHE A 76 11.34 -10.61 -3.84
C PHE A 76 10.59 -10.40 -5.14
N HIS A 77 11.30 -10.36 -6.25
CA HIS A 77 10.71 -10.26 -7.59
C HIS A 77 11.31 -11.30 -8.52
N SER A 78 10.49 -12.19 -9.05
CA SER A 78 10.92 -13.23 -10.01
C SER A 78 9.89 -13.38 -11.12
N GLY A 79 10.18 -12.80 -12.27
CA GLY A 79 9.27 -12.82 -13.41
C GLY A 79 7.89 -12.29 -13.05
N ARG A 80 6.93 -13.20 -12.90
CA ARG A 80 5.51 -12.87 -12.63
C ARG A 80 5.17 -12.74 -11.15
N TRP A 81 6.09 -13.12 -10.26
CA TRP A 81 5.91 -13.10 -8.82
C TRP A 81 6.56 -11.88 -8.18
N THR A 82 5.81 -11.23 -7.31
CA THR A 82 6.34 -10.22 -6.39
C THR A 82 5.88 -10.56 -5.00
N SER A 83 6.80 -10.58 -4.04
CA SER A 83 6.47 -10.75 -2.61
C SER A 83 7.21 -9.70 -1.80
N THR A 84 6.51 -9.04 -0.88
CA THR A 84 7.07 -8.00 -0.03
C THR A 84 6.73 -8.29 1.42
N LEU A 85 7.75 -8.27 2.28
CA LEU A 85 7.59 -8.25 3.73
C LEU A 85 7.99 -6.85 4.21
N GLN A 86 7.08 -6.19 4.93
CA GLN A 86 7.25 -4.83 5.42
C GLN A 86 6.98 -4.77 6.92
N LEU A 87 7.76 -3.94 7.61
CA LEU A 87 7.50 -3.46 8.96
C LEU A 87 7.36 -1.94 8.90
N GLU A 88 6.29 -1.39 9.44
CA GLU A 88 6.05 0.04 9.42
C GLU A 88 5.41 0.52 10.72
N GLN A 89 6.01 1.57 11.27
CA GLN A 89 5.48 2.33 12.40
C GLN A 89 5.78 3.81 12.24
N PHE A 90 5.23 4.61 13.14
CA PHE A 90 5.39 6.07 13.10
C PHE A 90 5.75 6.60 14.48
N GLN A 91 6.54 7.69 14.51
CA GLN A 91 6.63 8.56 15.66
C GLN A 91 5.76 9.78 15.40
N THR A 92 4.69 9.96 16.16
CA THR A 92 3.84 11.15 16.10
C THR A 92 4.54 12.29 16.81
N ILE A 93 4.68 13.44 16.12
CA ILE A 93 5.39 14.63 16.60
C ILE A 93 4.46 15.86 16.66
N ALA A 94 3.15 15.66 16.58
CA ALA A 94 2.12 16.68 16.70
C ALA A 94 0.99 16.16 17.58
N ASP A 95 0.13 17.06 18.03
CA ASP A 95 -1.08 16.70 18.78
C ASP A 95 -2.19 16.27 17.81
N VAL A 96 -2.01 15.07 17.25
CA VAL A 96 -2.92 14.42 16.30
C VAL A 96 -2.99 12.92 16.61
N ASP A 97 -4.02 12.26 16.11
CA ASP A 97 -4.20 10.82 16.28
C ASP A 97 -3.00 10.04 15.73
N GLU A 98 -2.55 9.04 16.48
CA GLU A 98 -1.49 8.15 16.05
C GLU A 98 -2.01 7.19 14.97
N PRO A 99 -1.28 6.98 13.88
CA PRO A 99 -1.67 6.01 12.88
C PRO A 99 -1.38 4.59 13.33
N TYR A 100 -2.16 3.63 12.82
CA TYR A 100 -1.91 2.22 13.02
C TYR A 100 -0.53 1.82 12.48
N ARG A 101 0.14 0.93 13.21
CA ARG A 101 1.39 0.27 12.83
C ARG A 101 1.08 -0.99 12.05
N ARG A 102 1.93 -1.37 11.10
CA ARG A 102 1.86 -2.62 10.34
C ARG A 102 3.06 -3.49 10.69
N LEU A 103 2.85 -4.43 11.61
CA LEU A 103 3.95 -5.19 12.24
C LEU A 103 3.64 -6.68 12.37
N PRO A 104 3.82 -7.52 11.33
CA PRO A 104 4.26 -7.23 9.95
C PRO A 104 3.12 -7.01 8.95
N GLN A 105 3.47 -6.56 7.74
CA GLN A 105 2.66 -6.73 6.53
C GLN A 105 3.42 -7.64 5.55
N TRP A 106 2.75 -8.67 5.03
CA TRP A 106 3.26 -9.53 3.97
C TRP A 106 2.31 -9.54 2.79
N THR A 107 2.82 -9.17 1.62
CA THR A 107 2.06 -9.24 0.37
C THR A 107 2.72 -10.19 -0.61
N ALA A 108 1.92 -10.92 -1.38
CA ALA A 108 2.39 -11.73 -2.48
C ALA A 108 1.43 -11.56 -3.67
N LYS A 109 1.99 -11.29 -4.85
CA LYS A 109 1.22 -11.05 -6.08
C LYS A 109 1.78 -11.88 -7.21
N TYR A 110 0.89 -12.54 -7.94
CA TYR A 110 1.18 -13.17 -9.21
C TYR A 110 0.43 -12.44 -10.30
N ARG A 111 1.16 -11.93 -11.29
CA ARG A 111 0.59 -11.29 -12.49
C ARG A 111 1.22 -11.90 -13.73
N PRO A 112 0.44 -12.44 -14.65
CA PRO A 112 0.99 -12.95 -15.90
C PRO A 112 1.55 -11.79 -16.74
N GLU A 113 2.51 -12.12 -17.59
CA GLU A 113 2.89 -11.22 -18.68
C GLU A 113 1.75 -11.11 -19.67
N ALA A 114 1.63 -9.94 -20.33
CA ALA A 114 0.62 -9.74 -21.35
C ALA A 114 0.75 -10.81 -22.46
N SER A 115 -0.36 -11.47 -22.73
CA SER A 115 -0.50 -12.47 -23.79
C SER A 115 -1.47 -11.95 -24.85
N ASN A 116 -1.27 -12.37 -26.09
CA ASN A 116 -2.23 -12.04 -27.15
C ASN A 116 -3.44 -12.98 -27.13
N PHE A 117 -3.24 -14.21 -26.69
CA PHE A 117 -4.28 -15.24 -26.56
C PHE A 117 -3.89 -16.21 -25.44
N GLY A 118 -4.84 -16.54 -24.59
CA GLY A 118 -4.65 -17.50 -23.52
C GLY A 118 -5.27 -17.05 -22.21
N ILE A 119 -5.46 -18.00 -21.29
CA ILE A 119 -5.97 -17.72 -19.95
C ILE A 119 -4.81 -17.15 -19.11
N GLU A 120 -5.05 -16.01 -18.49
CA GLU A 120 -4.11 -15.32 -17.62
C GLU A 120 -4.65 -15.36 -16.19
N PRO A 121 -4.12 -16.23 -15.31
CA PRO A 121 -4.48 -16.25 -13.91
C PRO A 121 -3.78 -15.11 -13.15
N GLU A 122 -4.49 -14.43 -12.27
CA GLU A 122 -3.95 -13.48 -11.31
C GLU A 122 -4.24 -13.96 -9.89
N PHE A 123 -3.32 -13.68 -8.97
CA PHE A 123 -3.46 -14.03 -7.57
C PHE A 123 -2.80 -12.99 -6.69
N GLU A 124 -3.44 -12.67 -5.56
CA GLU A 124 -2.93 -11.72 -4.58
C GLU A 124 -3.25 -12.20 -3.16
N ILE A 125 -2.27 -12.05 -2.27
CA ILE A 125 -2.43 -12.22 -0.82
C ILE A 125 -1.90 -10.97 -0.14
N ASP A 126 -2.58 -10.52 0.91
CA ASP A 126 -2.11 -9.53 1.87
C ASP A 126 -2.45 -10.02 3.28
N PHE A 127 -1.43 -10.23 4.09
CA PHE A 127 -1.55 -10.43 5.52
C PHE A 127 -0.97 -9.22 6.22
N THR A 128 -1.75 -8.59 7.11
CA THR A 128 -1.31 -7.42 7.85
C THR A 128 -1.75 -7.54 9.31
N ARG A 129 -0.79 -7.41 10.22
CA ARG A 129 -1.06 -7.19 11.64
C ARG A 129 -1.05 -5.71 11.93
N PHE A 130 -2.19 -5.22 12.44
CA PHE A 130 -2.36 -3.85 12.88
C PHE A 130 -2.19 -3.76 14.40
N ASP A 131 -1.26 -2.91 14.80
CA ASP A 131 -0.97 -2.56 16.19
C ASP A 131 -1.18 -1.06 16.42
N HIS A 132 -1.52 -0.67 17.64
CA HIS A 132 -1.72 0.72 18.01
C HIS A 132 -1.20 1.00 19.42
N PRO A 133 -0.51 2.14 19.67
CA PRO A 133 0.01 2.45 21.01
C PRO A 133 -1.06 2.58 22.09
N ASN A 134 -2.29 2.88 21.68
CA ASN A 134 -3.45 3.00 22.56
C ASN A 134 -4.42 1.81 22.38
N ALA A 135 -3.89 0.59 22.32
CA ALA A 135 -4.67 -0.62 22.10
C ALA A 135 -5.58 -0.96 23.29
N ILE A 136 -6.77 -1.52 23.01
CA ILE A 136 -7.72 -1.95 24.03
C ILE A 136 -7.10 -3.02 24.95
N GLU A 137 -6.32 -3.94 24.43
CA GLU A 137 -5.64 -4.99 25.18
C GLU A 137 -4.62 -4.45 26.21
N ASP A 138 -4.11 -3.24 25.98
CA ASP A 138 -3.21 -2.52 26.89
C ASP A 138 -3.93 -1.47 27.74
N GLY A 139 -5.28 -1.47 27.74
CA GLY A 139 -6.13 -0.55 28.50
C GLY A 139 -6.47 0.75 27.77
N GLY A 140 -6.21 0.81 26.47
CA GLY A 140 -6.58 1.92 25.59
C GLY A 140 -7.99 1.82 25.01
N THR A 141 -8.20 2.44 23.86
CA THR A 141 -9.51 2.53 23.18
C THR A 141 -9.50 1.99 21.76
N GLU A 142 -8.31 1.78 21.17
CA GLU A 142 -8.17 1.40 19.78
C GLU A 142 -8.20 -0.12 19.59
N VAL A 143 -9.02 -0.59 18.66
CA VAL A 143 -9.09 -1.98 18.25
C VAL A 143 -7.84 -2.34 17.44
N THR A 144 -7.20 -3.45 17.76
CA THR A 144 -6.07 -3.99 16.98
C THR A 144 -6.45 -5.33 16.37
N GLY A 145 -5.59 -5.94 15.56
CA GLY A 145 -5.86 -7.28 15.04
C GLY A 145 -5.16 -7.58 13.72
N ASP A 146 -5.47 -8.76 13.21
CA ASP A 146 -4.91 -9.29 11.98
C ASP A 146 -5.94 -9.18 10.85
N ARG A 147 -5.49 -8.76 9.65
CA ARG A 147 -6.25 -8.76 8.40
C ARG A 147 -5.63 -9.77 7.44
N PHE A 148 -6.46 -10.63 6.89
CA PHE A 148 -6.08 -11.50 5.79
C PHE A 148 -6.97 -11.24 4.58
N PHE A 149 -6.35 -10.79 3.51
CA PHE A 149 -6.99 -10.59 2.22
C PHE A 149 -6.37 -11.53 1.19
N TRP A 150 -7.21 -12.14 0.36
CA TRP A 150 -6.74 -12.81 -0.84
C TRP A 150 -7.71 -12.59 -1.99
N SER A 151 -7.18 -12.64 -3.19
CA SER A 151 -8.00 -12.61 -4.40
C SER A 151 -7.42 -13.53 -5.46
N ALA A 152 -8.30 -14.12 -6.26
CA ALA A 152 -7.95 -14.92 -7.41
C ALA A 152 -8.80 -14.50 -8.61
N GLY A 153 -8.17 -14.35 -9.75
CA GLY A 153 -8.84 -13.92 -10.97
C GLY A 153 -8.33 -14.68 -12.19
N LEU A 154 -9.15 -14.66 -13.22
CA LEU A 154 -8.83 -15.19 -14.54
C LEU A 154 -9.24 -14.16 -15.58
N SER A 155 -8.35 -13.85 -16.51
CA SER A 155 -8.67 -13.08 -17.70
C SER A 155 -8.33 -13.86 -18.96
N TYR A 156 -9.02 -13.54 -20.05
CA TYR A 156 -8.78 -14.15 -21.36
C TYR A 156 -8.64 -13.05 -22.41
N PRO A 157 -7.46 -12.43 -22.54
CA PRO A 157 -7.22 -11.39 -23.51
C PRO A 157 -7.22 -11.94 -24.94
N MET A 158 -8.03 -11.35 -25.78
CA MET A 158 -8.09 -11.59 -27.22
C MET A 158 -7.79 -10.29 -27.95
N HIS A 159 -6.69 -10.26 -28.69
CA HIS A 159 -6.25 -9.08 -29.44
C HIS A 159 -6.17 -9.40 -30.94
N TRP A 160 -6.72 -8.49 -31.76
CA TRP A 160 -6.66 -8.54 -33.21
C TRP A 160 -6.15 -7.21 -33.74
N ALA A 161 -5.80 -7.14 -35.00
CA ALA A 161 -5.35 -5.90 -35.65
C ALA A 161 -6.42 -4.79 -35.64
N PHE A 162 -7.69 -5.14 -35.49
CA PHE A 162 -8.82 -4.20 -35.52
C PHE A 162 -9.46 -3.96 -34.14
N GLY A 163 -8.99 -4.62 -33.08
CA GLY A 163 -9.57 -4.45 -31.75
C GLY A 163 -9.14 -5.48 -30.73
N HIS A 164 -9.76 -5.40 -29.55
CA HIS A 164 -9.55 -6.36 -28.46
C HIS A 164 -10.86 -6.65 -27.72
N ILE A 165 -10.91 -7.80 -27.06
CA ILE A 165 -11.92 -8.18 -26.06
C ILE A 165 -11.19 -8.89 -24.93
N VAL A 166 -11.37 -8.40 -23.68
CA VAL A 166 -10.74 -8.95 -22.48
C VAL A 166 -11.81 -9.20 -21.42
N PRO A 167 -12.44 -10.39 -21.40
CA PRO A 167 -13.26 -10.80 -20.27
C PRO A 167 -12.38 -11.14 -19.08
N ARG A 168 -12.85 -10.79 -17.87
CA ARG A 168 -12.19 -11.08 -16.60
C ARG A 168 -13.23 -11.46 -15.56
N VAL A 169 -12.87 -12.42 -14.71
CA VAL A 169 -13.59 -12.75 -13.48
C VAL A 169 -12.62 -12.72 -12.32
N LYS A 170 -13.07 -12.25 -11.15
CA LYS A 170 -12.24 -12.17 -9.96
C LYS A 170 -13.10 -12.47 -8.74
N TRP A 171 -12.55 -13.24 -7.82
CA TRP A 171 -13.07 -13.45 -6.47
C TRP A 171 -12.11 -12.85 -5.46
N SER A 172 -12.64 -12.19 -4.44
CA SER A 172 -11.87 -11.61 -3.34
C SER A 172 -12.49 -12.00 -2.02
N GLN A 173 -11.66 -12.28 -1.01
CA GLN A 173 -12.06 -12.57 0.36
C GLN A 173 -11.23 -11.72 1.31
N LEU A 174 -11.90 -11.09 2.25
CA LEU A 174 -11.32 -10.32 3.34
C LEU A 174 -11.79 -10.93 4.65
N SER A 175 -10.88 -11.13 5.60
CA SER A 175 -11.20 -11.61 6.93
C SER A 175 -10.33 -10.91 7.96
N TYR A 176 -10.89 -10.67 9.13
CA TYR A 176 -10.21 -10.07 10.25
C TYR A 176 -10.24 -11.02 11.46
N GLN A 177 -9.25 -10.88 12.32
CA GLN A 177 -9.26 -11.40 13.68
C GLN A 177 -8.90 -10.22 14.59
N LEU A 178 -9.90 -9.73 15.36
CA LEU A 178 -9.80 -8.48 16.09
C LEU A 178 -9.67 -8.68 17.58
N ASN A 179 -8.94 -7.79 18.24
CA ASN A 179 -8.86 -7.63 19.67
C ASN A 179 -9.79 -6.49 20.10
N THR A 180 -11.05 -6.81 20.39
CA THR A 180 -12.12 -5.84 20.67
C THR A 180 -12.49 -5.69 22.13
N GLY A 181 -11.88 -6.49 23.01
CA GLY A 181 -12.27 -6.57 24.43
C GLY A 181 -13.68 -7.16 24.62
N GLY A 182 -14.21 -7.91 23.65
CA GLY A 182 -15.50 -8.60 23.73
C GLY A 182 -16.73 -7.74 23.41
N ASN A 183 -16.55 -6.54 22.86
CA ASN A 183 -17.65 -5.60 22.60
C ASN A 183 -18.16 -5.59 21.14
N GLN A 184 -17.48 -6.25 20.24
CA GLN A 184 -17.77 -6.26 18.79
C GLN A 184 -17.57 -7.69 18.24
N ASP A 185 -17.92 -7.90 16.97
CA ASP A 185 -17.56 -9.12 16.25
C ASP A 185 -16.03 -9.18 16.11
N GLU A 186 -15.43 -10.23 16.63
CA GLU A 186 -13.97 -10.39 16.64
C GLU A 186 -13.45 -10.92 15.28
N ASP A 187 -14.33 -11.50 14.46
CA ASP A 187 -13.97 -12.15 13.20
C ASP A 187 -14.81 -11.68 12.00
N PRO A 188 -14.94 -10.37 11.74
CA PRO A 188 -15.69 -9.91 10.58
C PRO A 188 -15.04 -10.35 9.27
N SER A 189 -15.88 -10.70 8.29
CA SER A 189 -15.40 -11.12 6.97
C SER A 189 -16.31 -10.61 5.88
N ALA A 190 -15.74 -10.39 4.70
CA ALA A 190 -16.47 -9.98 3.51
C ALA A 190 -15.92 -10.69 2.27
N SER A 191 -16.79 -10.99 1.32
CA SER A 191 -16.42 -11.57 0.04
C SER A 191 -16.99 -10.76 -1.11
N SER A 192 -16.35 -10.79 -2.27
CA SER A 192 -16.85 -10.13 -3.47
C SER A 192 -16.47 -10.91 -4.71
N ALA A 193 -17.45 -11.13 -5.55
CA ALA A 193 -17.26 -11.63 -6.91
C ALA A 193 -17.40 -10.48 -7.90
N SER A 194 -16.50 -10.40 -8.87
CA SER A 194 -16.61 -9.43 -9.94
C SER A 194 -16.39 -10.04 -11.31
N ALA A 195 -17.07 -9.49 -12.32
CA ALA A 195 -16.89 -9.84 -13.71
C ALA A 195 -16.81 -8.56 -14.54
N SER A 196 -15.87 -8.50 -15.47
CA SER A 196 -15.74 -7.37 -16.36
C SER A 196 -15.43 -7.80 -17.78
N ILE A 197 -15.80 -6.94 -18.74
CA ILE A 197 -15.45 -7.09 -20.16
C ILE A 197 -14.94 -5.73 -20.64
N ASP A 198 -13.72 -5.72 -21.15
CA ASP A 198 -13.11 -4.58 -21.80
C ASP A 198 -13.05 -4.88 -23.31
N MET A 199 -13.62 -4.01 -24.12
CA MET A 199 -13.69 -4.16 -25.57
C MET A 199 -13.27 -2.86 -26.24
N GLY A 200 -12.45 -2.95 -27.28
CA GLY A 200 -12.04 -1.81 -28.09
C GLY A 200 -11.92 -2.13 -29.56
N LEU A 201 -12.17 -1.14 -30.38
CA LEU A 201 -11.97 -1.23 -31.83
C LEU A 201 -10.96 -0.17 -32.29
N TYR A 202 -10.18 -0.49 -33.31
CA TYR A 202 -9.16 0.38 -33.87
C TYR A 202 -9.50 0.71 -35.31
N PHE A 203 -9.83 1.97 -35.58
CA PHE A 203 -10.07 2.47 -36.94
C PHE A 203 -9.00 3.48 -37.28
N GLU A 204 -8.36 3.32 -38.43
CA GLU A 204 -7.38 4.25 -38.94
C GLU A 204 -7.76 4.68 -40.38
N LYS A 205 -7.75 5.99 -40.61
CA LYS A 205 -7.88 6.54 -41.93
C LYS A 205 -6.62 7.35 -42.25
N ARG A 206 -5.95 6.99 -43.34
CA ARG A 206 -4.74 7.68 -43.85
C ARG A 206 -5.01 8.35 -45.16
N SER A 207 -4.55 9.59 -45.27
CA SER A 207 -4.54 10.37 -46.49
C SER A 207 -3.12 10.94 -46.70
N ASP A 208 -2.81 11.45 -47.87
CA ASP A 208 -1.48 12.00 -48.19
C ASP A 208 -1.04 13.16 -47.28
N ARG A 209 -1.99 13.83 -46.61
CA ARG A 209 -1.72 15.02 -45.78
C ARG A 209 -2.06 14.84 -44.29
N TRP A 210 -2.77 13.76 -43.91
CA TRP A 210 -3.21 13.57 -42.56
C TRP A 210 -3.51 12.09 -42.22
N ARG A 211 -3.35 11.75 -40.96
CA ARG A 211 -3.70 10.46 -40.38
C ARG A 211 -4.73 10.68 -39.28
N GLN A 212 -5.79 9.91 -39.26
CA GLN A 212 -6.86 10.00 -38.31
C GLN A 212 -7.11 8.61 -37.72
N SER A 213 -7.16 8.51 -36.38
CA SER A 213 -7.55 7.31 -35.65
C SER A 213 -8.86 7.56 -34.91
N LEU A 214 -9.68 6.50 -34.79
CA LEU A 214 -10.87 6.44 -33.96
C LEU A 214 -10.83 5.12 -33.19
N GLU A 215 -10.80 5.21 -31.85
CA GLU A 215 -10.62 4.06 -30.96
C GLU A 215 -11.75 4.00 -29.92
N PRO A 216 -12.98 3.61 -30.34
CA PRO A 216 -14.08 3.42 -29.39
C PRO A 216 -13.77 2.28 -28.45
N ARG A 217 -14.04 2.49 -27.16
CA ARG A 217 -13.86 1.50 -26.09
C ARG A 217 -15.14 1.38 -25.29
N LEU A 218 -15.53 0.15 -24.98
CA LEU A 218 -16.61 -0.19 -24.06
C LEU A 218 -16.04 -0.98 -22.90
N PHE A 219 -16.32 -0.52 -21.69
CA PHE A 219 -15.99 -1.24 -20.47
C PHE A 219 -17.27 -1.52 -19.69
N TRP A 220 -17.49 -2.78 -19.36
CA TRP A 220 -18.59 -3.22 -18.51
C TRP A 220 -18.02 -3.90 -17.27
N LEU A 221 -18.58 -3.59 -16.10
CA LEU A 221 -18.19 -4.17 -14.82
C LEU A 221 -19.44 -4.50 -14.02
N TYR A 222 -19.49 -5.71 -13.51
CA TYR A 222 -20.37 -6.16 -12.44
C TYR A 222 -19.51 -6.51 -11.24
N ALA A 223 -19.88 -6.03 -10.06
CA ALA A 223 -19.29 -6.43 -8.78
C ALA A 223 -20.42 -6.73 -7.80
N ASP A 224 -20.32 -7.86 -7.14
CA ASP A 224 -21.20 -8.17 -6.03
C ASP A 224 -20.87 -7.28 -4.83
N HIS A 225 -21.89 -6.99 -4.02
CA HIS A 225 -21.75 -6.15 -2.83
C HIS A 225 -22.01 -7.00 -1.59
N ASP A 226 -21.04 -7.03 -0.71
CA ASP A 226 -21.16 -7.62 0.62
C ASP A 226 -21.16 -6.50 1.68
N ASP A 227 -21.88 -6.68 2.77
CA ASP A 227 -21.91 -5.70 3.86
C ASP A 227 -20.55 -5.67 4.58
N GLN A 228 -19.93 -4.51 4.61
CA GLN A 228 -18.64 -4.26 5.23
C GLN A 228 -18.75 -3.30 6.43
N SER A 229 -19.96 -3.04 6.91
CA SER A 229 -20.20 -2.09 8.01
C SER A 229 -19.57 -2.51 9.34
N GLY A 230 -19.30 -3.83 9.52
CA GLY A 230 -18.59 -4.37 10.68
C GLY A 230 -17.06 -4.36 10.56
N ASN A 231 -16.51 -4.00 9.40
CA ASN A 231 -15.06 -4.00 9.21
C ASN A 231 -14.41 -2.81 9.91
N PRO A 232 -13.25 -3.02 10.58
CA PRO A 232 -12.51 -1.92 11.19
C PRO A 232 -11.89 -1.02 10.13
N ASN A 233 -11.71 0.25 10.49
CA ASN A 233 -11.06 1.23 9.64
C ASN A 233 -9.60 1.43 10.06
N PHE A 234 -8.70 0.51 9.73
CA PHE A 234 -7.28 0.62 10.05
C PHE A 234 -6.52 1.53 9.08
N ASP A 235 -6.77 1.41 7.78
CA ASP A 235 -6.01 2.09 6.72
C ASP A 235 -6.86 2.35 5.46
N SER A 236 -8.19 2.22 5.54
CA SER A 236 -9.05 2.41 4.38
C SER A 236 -9.25 3.89 4.08
N THR A 237 -8.99 4.25 2.83
CA THR A 237 -9.38 5.53 2.25
C THR A 237 -10.36 5.29 1.11
N ALA A 238 -11.38 6.15 0.99
CA ALA A 238 -12.30 6.08 -0.13
C ALA A 238 -11.50 6.26 -1.44
N LEU A 239 -11.49 5.23 -2.28
CA LEU A 239 -10.87 5.32 -3.59
C LEU A 239 -11.78 6.12 -4.53
N PRO A 240 -11.29 7.20 -5.16
CA PRO A 240 -12.08 7.89 -6.17
C PRO A 240 -12.26 6.97 -7.38
N PHE A 241 -13.45 6.95 -7.96
CA PHE A 241 -13.70 6.24 -9.19
C PHE A 241 -12.82 6.81 -10.30
N SER A 242 -11.93 5.99 -10.85
CA SER A 242 -11.01 6.38 -11.92
C SER A 242 -11.09 5.41 -13.09
N TYR A 243 -11.27 5.95 -14.30
CA TYR A 243 -11.23 5.18 -15.55
C TYR A 243 -9.82 4.71 -15.96
N ARG A 244 -8.80 4.97 -15.13
CA ARG A 244 -7.38 4.67 -15.42
C ARG A 244 -6.81 3.53 -14.56
N GLN A 245 -7.66 2.61 -14.12
CA GLN A 245 -7.17 1.38 -13.48
C GLN A 245 -7.02 0.26 -14.50
#